data_0cd38962b826e1137c9e8a501e9ab5eb
#
_entry.id   0cd38962b826e1137c9e8a501e9ab5eb
#
_cell.length_a   1.000
_cell.length_b   1.000
_cell.length_c   1.000
_cell.angle_alpha   90.00
_cell.angle_beta   90.00
_cell.angle_gamma   90.00
#
_symmetry.space_group_name_H-M   'P 1'
#
loop_
_entity.id
_entity.type
_entity.pdbx_description
1 polymer ?
#
loop_
_entity_poly.entity_id
_entity_poly.type
_entity_poly.pdbx_seq_one_letter_code
_entity_poly.pdbx_strand_id
1 'polypeptide(L)'
;MRERILETATSLFVERGYDGVAMREISDACGITKAALYYHFTGKAELLSEIFTAYLDEIAVVVSAGVDGGGSAEAQLRRVVRGMFEVPVERRAILRLAMHDVGSLEAEHRAAFGQAYQKRFIGPLQQLIADGVAQGEFVPKDPELVVWMLLGMLYPFFAPSRGAHATAESGTVDDLLDIFCHGLGRTD
;
A
#
# COMPACT_ATOMS: atom_id res chain seq x y z
N MET A 1 21.52 1.58 -12.41
CA MET A 1 21.04 0.47 -13.26
C MET A 1 20.02 -0.38 -12.53
N ARG A 2 20.30 -0.88 -11.34
CA ARG A 2 19.39 -1.72 -10.55
C ARG A 2 18.05 -1.03 -10.26
N GLU A 3 18.06 0.23 -9.88
CA GLU A 3 16.86 1.05 -9.65
C GLU A 3 16.01 1.19 -10.93
N ARG A 4 16.63 1.48 -12.08
CA ARG A 4 15.92 1.54 -13.36
C ARG A 4 15.25 0.22 -13.74
N ILE A 5 15.88 -0.92 -13.41
CA ILE A 5 15.27 -2.24 -13.63
C ILE A 5 14.03 -2.40 -12.74
N LEU A 6 14.12 -2.02 -11.45
CA LEU A 6 12.99 -2.09 -10.52
C LEU A 6 11.83 -1.19 -10.96
N GLU A 7 12.11 0.04 -11.36
CA GLU A 7 11.09 0.97 -11.87
C GLU A 7 10.39 0.42 -13.12
N THR A 8 11.18 -0.07 -14.09
CA THR A 8 10.66 -0.66 -15.32
C THR A 8 9.82 -1.91 -15.03
N ALA A 9 10.31 -2.79 -14.16
CA ALA A 9 9.57 -4.00 -13.76
C ALA A 9 8.28 -3.64 -13.01
N THR A 10 8.33 -2.65 -12.13
CA THR A 10 7.15 -2.14 -11.42
C THR A 10 6.08 -1.67 -12.41
N SER A 11 6.43 -0.83 -13.36
CA SER A 11 5.49 -0.33 -14.38
C SER A 11 4.85 -1.48 -15.16
N LEU A 12 5.65 -2.43 -15.63
CA LEU A 12 5.17 -3.57 -16.39
C LEU A 12 4.24 -4.47 -15.55
N PHE A 13 4.61 -4.77 -14.29
CA PHE A 13 3.80 -5.60 -13.41
C PHE A 13 2.47 -4.92 -13.02
N VAL A 14 2.50 -3.62 -12.76
CA VAL A 14 1.29 -2.84 -12.46
C VAL A 14 0.34 -2.81 -13.66
N GLU A 15 0.88 -2.66 -14.88
CA GLU A 15 0.08 -2.57 -16.10
C GLU A 15 -0.50 -3.92 -16.54
N ARG A 16 0.29 -5.01 -16.44
CA ARG A 16 -0.01 -6.30 -17.09
C ARG A 16 -0.17 -7.47 -16.12
N GLY A 17 0.01 -7.23 -14.82
CA GLY A 17 0.08 -8.27 -13.78
C GLY A 17 1.43 -8.99 -13.77
N TYR A 18 1.72 -9.66 -12.65
CA TYR A 18 2.98 -10.40 -12.49
C TYR A 18 3.13 -11.49 -13.56
N ASP A 19 2.11 -12.32 -13.78
CA ASP A 19 2.18 -13.45 -14.72
C ASP A 19 2.29 -13.00 -16.18
N GLY A 20 1.73 -11.83 -16.51
CA GLY A 20 1.72 -11.27 -17.87
C GLY A 20 3.06 -10.71 -18.36
N VAL A 21 4.13 -10.76 -17.56
CA VAL A 21 5.45 -10.15 -17.87
C VAL A 21 6.55 -11.19 -17.77
N ALA A 22 7.40 -11.28 -18.81
CA ALA A 22 8.58 -12.13 -18.81
C ALA A 22 9.86 -11.32 -18.52
N MET A 23 10.89 -11.97 -17.94
CA MET A 23 12.21 -11.36 -17.69
C MET A 23 12.85 -10.76 -18.95
N ARG A 24 12.60 -11.36 -20.12
CA ARG A 24 13.10 -10.86 -21.41
C ARG A 24 12.48 -9.48 -21.72
N GLU A 25 11.18 -9.33 -21.51
CA GLU A 25 10.50 -8.04 -21.78
C GLU A 25 11.02 -6.92 -20.87
N ILE A 26 11.37 -7.26 -19.61
CA ILE A 26 12.00 -6.29 -18.69
C ILE A 26 13.39 -5.90 -19.22
N SER A 27 14.21 -6.85 -19.66
CA SER A 27 15.53 -6.53 -20.21
C SER A 27 15.44 -5.69 -21.49
N ASP A 28 14.51 -6.02 -22.39
CA ASP A 28 14.29 -5.28 -23.64
C ASP A 28 13.80 -3.85 -23.33
N ALA A 29 12.85 -3.67 -22.40
CA ALA A 29 12.35 -2.37 -21.97
C ALA A 29 13.42 -1.51 -21.27
N CYS A 30 14.36 -2.15 -20.53
CA CYS A 30 15.51 -1.48 -19.94
C CYS A 30 16.64 -1.18 -20.95
N GLY A 31 16.58 -1.71 -22.17
CA GLY A 31 17.66 -1.58 -23.15
C GLY A 31 18.97 -2.27 -22.70
N ILE A 32 18.86 -3.41 -21.99
CA ILE A 32 20.00 -4.18 -21.48
C ILE A 32 19.93 -5.63 -21.97
N THR A 33 21.06 -6.31 -21.91
CA THR A 33 21.10 -7.76 -22.22
C THR A 33 20.42 -8.57 -21.12
N LYS A 34 19.88 -9.74 -21.47
CA LYS A 34 19.36 -10.72 -20.50
C LYS A 34 20.42 -11.07 -19.44
N ALA A 35 21.69 -11.23 -19.83
CA ALA A 35 22.78 -11.50 -18.90
C ALA A 35 22.97 -10.37 -17.88
N ALA A 36 22.89 -9.12 -18.31
CA ALA A 36 22.97 -7.96 -17.42
C ALA A 36 21.79 -7.90 -16.44
N LEU A 37 20.57 -8.27 -16.87
CA LEU A 37 19.42 -8.35 -15.97
C LEU A 37 19.65 -9.44 -14.91
N TYR A 38 20.06 -10.65 -15.30
CA TYR A 38 20.32 -11.75 -14.37
C TYR A 38 21.54 -11.56 -13.46
N TYR A 39 22.43 -10.63 -13.79
CA TYR A 39 23.49 -10.19 -12.89
C TYR A 39 22.92 -9.40 -11.68
N HIS A 40 21.83 -8.68 -11.87
CA HIS A 40 21.20 -7.87 -10.82
C HIS A 40 20.10 -8.60 -10.05
N PHE A 41 19.37 -9.51 -10.72
CA PHE A 41 18.21 -10.21 -10.14
C PHE A 41 18.17 -11.65 -10.64
N THR A 42 18.10 -12.59 -9.73
CA THR A 42 18.10 -14.04 -10.03
C THR A 42 16.82 -14.47 -10.76
N GLY A 43 15.73 -13.70 -10.61
CA GLY A 43 14.47 -14.01 -11.26
C GLY A 43 13.37 -12.99 -11.00
N LYS A 44 12.24 -13.28 -11.59
CA LYS A 44 11.04 -12.43 -11.52
C LYS A 44 10.46 -12.32 -10.10
N ALA A 45 10.58 -13.39 -9.30
CA ALA A 45 10.11 -13.42 -7.92
C ALA A 45 10.96 -12.51 -7.01
N GLU A 46 12.27 -12.43 -7.22
CA GLU A 46 13.13 -11.50 -6.49
C GLU A 46 12.77 -10.05 -6.81
N LEU A 47 12.57 -9.72 -8.10
CA LEU A 47 12.09 -8.40 -8.51
C LEU A 47 10.79 -8.02 -7.80
N LEU A 48 9.81 -8.93 -7.78
CA LEU A 48 8.52 -8.69 -7.12
C LEU A 48 8.70 -8.47 -5.61
N SER A 49 9.52 -9.30 -4.96
CA SER A 49 9.82 -9.19 -3.53
C SER A 49 10.42 -7.83 -3.19
N GLU A 50 11.36 -7.35 -4.00
CA GLU A 50 11.98 -6.04 -3.78
C GLU A 50 11.03 -4.87 -4.05
N ILE A 51 10.20 -4.97 -5.07
CA ILE A 51 9.16 -3.97 -5.35
C ILE A 51 8.23 -3.83 -4.15
N PHE A 52 7.77 -4.94 -3.59
CA PHE A 52 6.88 -4.93 -2.42
C PHE A 52 7.58 -4.38 -1.17
N THR A 53 8.85 -4.75 -0.97
CA THR A 53 9.63 -4.27 0.17
C THR A 53 9.87 -2.76 0.08
N ALA A 54 10.28 -2.25 -1.09
CA ALA A 54 10.49 -0.83 -1.30
C ALA A 54 9.21 -0.01 -1.12
N TYR A 55 8.08 -0.53 -1.59
CA TYR A 55 6.79 0.13 -1.37
C TYR A 55 6.38 0.12 0.10
N LEU A 56 6.60 -0.99 0.80
CA LEU A 56 6.32 -1.07 2.24
C LEU A 56 7.18 -0.08 3.03
N ASP A 57 8.45 0.10 2.65
CA ASP A 57 9.34 1.09 3.26
C ASP A 57 8.78 2.52 3.10
N GLU A 58 8.31 2.86 1.91
CA GLU A 58 7.69 4.15 1.61
C GLU A 58 6.41 4.38 2.44
N ILE A 59 5.50 3.42 2.47
CA ILE A 59 4.25 3.52 3.23
C ILE A 59 4.49 3.53 4.74
N ALA A 60 5.48 2.79 5.23
CA ALA A 60 5.84 2.81 6.66
C ALA A 60 6.30 4.21 7.13
N VAL A 61 7.00 4.95 6.28
CA VAL A 61 7.37 6.35 6.56
C VAL A 61 6.13 7.24 6.65
N VAL A 62 5.17 7.07 5.73
CA VAL A 62 3.90 7.81 5.75
C VAL A 62 3.11 7.53 7.03
N VAL A 63 3.00 6.26 7.42
CA VAL A 63 2.29 5.87 8.65
C VAL A 63 2.96 6.46 9.88
N SER A 64 4.29 6.31 9.99
CA SER A 64 5.05 6.86 11.13
C SER A 64 4.88 8.39 11.22
N ALA A 65 5.07 9.11 10.13
CA ALA A 65 4.90 10.57 10.10
C ALA A 65 3.48 11.01 10.51
N GLY A 66 2.45 10.27 10.07
CA GLY A 66 1.06 10.56 10.43
C GLY A 66 0.76 10.36 11.92
N VAL A 67 1.31 9.28 12.51
CA VAL A 67 1.17 8.96 13.94
C VAL A 67 2.00 9.91 14.80
N ASP A 68 3.28 10.12 14.46
CA ASP A 68 4.22 10.95 15.23
C ASP A 68 3.85 12.43 15.27
N GLY A 69 2.98 12.88 14.36
CA GLY A 69 2.49 14.25 14.30
C GLY A 69 1.62 14.68 15.50
N GLY A 70 1.28 13.76 16.41
CA GLY A 70 0.53 14.02 17.64
C GLY A 70 -0.94 14.46 17.39
N GLY A 71 -1.59 14.95 18.42
CA GLY A 71 -3.01 15.32 18.38
C GLY A 71 -3.94 14.13 18.64
N SER A 72 -5.24 14.30 18.38
CA SER A 72 -6.24 13.24 18.58
C SER A 72 -5.99 12.02 17.69
N ALA A 73 -6.49 10.85 18.08
CA ALA A 73 -6.38 9.63 17.27
C ALA A 73 -7.02 9.82 15.90
N GLU A 74 -8.15 10.52 15.82
CA GLU A 74 -8.77 10.88 14.54
C GLU A 74 -7.86 11.75 13.68
N ALA A 75 -7.22 12.77 14.26
CA ALA A 75 -6.30 13.64 13.52
C ALA A 75 -5.09 12.87 12.98
N GLN A 76 -4.55 11.94 13.76
CA GLN A 76 -3.48 11.05 13.33
C GLN A 76 -3.94 10.15 12.18
N LEU A 77 -5.12 9.51 12.30
CA LEU A 77 -5.69 8.65 11.27
C LEU A 77 -5.88 9.41 9.95
N ARG A 78 -6.42 10.63 10.02
CA ARG A 78 -6.63 11.49 8.85
C ARG A 78 -5.30 11.84 8.17
N ARG A 79 -4.24 12.15 8.93
CA ARG A 79 -2.90 12.39 8.37
C ARG A 79 -2.33 11.17 7.67
N VAL A 80 -2.42 10.00 8.31
CA VAL A 80 -1.96 8.75 7.69
C VAL A 80 -2.67 8.50 6.37
N VAL A 81 -4.00 8.55 6.35
CA VAL A 81 -4.78 8.27 5.13
C VAL A 81 -4.48 9.30 4.04
N ARG A 82 -4.48 10.60 4.36
CA ARG A 82 -4.12 11.65 3.39
C ARG A 82 -2.72 11.43 2.84
N GLY A 83 -1.73 11.16 3.70
CA GLY A 83 -0.36 10.85 3.26
C GLY A 83 -0.28 9.64 2.34
N MET A 84 -1.10 8.60 2.57
CA MET A 84 -1.18 7.47 1.64
C MET A 84 -1.71 7.89 0.25
N PHE A 85 -2.61 8.87 0.18
CA PHE A 85 -3.15 9.39 -1.09
C PHE A 85 -2.25 10.45 -1.74
N GLU A 86 -1.30 11.05 -1.01
CA GLU A 86 -0.25 11.91 -1.57
C GLU A 86 0.84 11.12 -2.31
N VAL A 87 0.99 9.81 -2.01
CA VAL A 87 1.84 8.91 -2.81
C VAL A 87 1.33 8.87 -4.25
N PRO A 88 2.20 9.02 -5.26
CA PRO A 88 1.80 8.98 -6.67
C PRO A 88 0.96 7.75 -7.03
N VAL A 89 -0.06 7.92 -7.86
CA VAL A 89 -1.04 6.86 -8.19
C VAL A 89 -0.39 5.61 -8.78
N GLU A 90 0.67 5.77 -9.54
CA GLU A 90 1.46 4.68 -10.14
C GLU A 90 2.13 3.85 -9.03
N ARG A 91 2.58 4.50 -7.97
CA ARG A 91 3.17 3.85 -6.80
C ARG A 91 2.09 3.17 -5.94
N ARG A 92 0.95 3.83 -5.74
CA ARG A 92 -0.18 3.23 -5.01
C ARG A 92 -0.71 1.96 -5.68
N ALA A 93 -0.61 1.86 -7.00
CA ALA A 93 -0.99 0.67 -7.75
C ALA A 93 -0.19 -0.60 -7.36
N ILE A 94 0.99 -0.45 -6.73
CA ILE A 94 1.77 -1.56 -6.16
C ILE A 94 0.99 -2.27 -5.05
N LEU A 95 0.17 -1.56 -4.28
CA LEU A 95 -0.68 -2.19 -3.25
C LEU A 95 -1.65 -3.20 -3.88
N ARG A 96 -2.27 -2.84 -5.02
CA ARG A 96 -3.14 -3.76 -5.76
C ARG A 96 -2.36 -4.97 -6.26
N LEU A 97 -1.16 -4.74 -6.81
CA LEU A 97 -0.27 -5.82 -7.24
C LEU A 97 0.06 -6.74 -6.05
N ALA A 98 0.40 -6.19 -4.88
CA ALA A 98 0.70 -6.97 -3.69
C ALA A 98 -0.50 -7.82 -3.24
N MET A 99 -1.71 -7.28 -3.24
CA MET A 99 -2.90 -8.02 -2.84
C MET A 99 -3.23 -9.19 -3.77
N HIS A 100 -2.95 -9.06 -5.07
CA HIS A 100 -3.22 -10.12 -6.05
C HIS A 100 -2.06 -11.12 -6.19
N ASP A 101 -0.83 -10.62 -6.16
CA ASP A 101 0.34 -11.39 -6.60
C ASP A 101 1.30 -11.76 -5.45
N VAL A 102 0.99 -11.42 -4.18
CA VAL A 102 1.80 -11.86 -3.03
C VAL A 102 1.93 -13.39 -2.95
N GLY A 103 0.92 -14.12 -3.42
CA GLY A 103 0.94 -15.57 -3.53
C GLY A 103 2.00 -16.12 -4.49
N SER A 104 2.45 -15.31 -5.45
CA SER A 104 3.51 -15.66 -6.42
C SER A 104 4.93 -15.54 -5.84
N LEU A 105 5.07 -14.97 -4.64
CA LEU A 105 6.34 -14.99 -3.91
C LEU A 105 6.65 -16.41 -3.42
N GLU A 106 7.93 -16.74 -3.39
CA GLU A 106 8.42 -17.93 -2.68
C GLU A 106 8.03 -17.87 -1.20
N ALA A 107 7.85 -19.03 -0.57
CA ALA A 107 7.30 -19.12 0.79
C ALA A 107 8.08 -18.28 1.82
N GLU A 108 9.41 -18.26 1.70
CA GLU A 108 10.28 -17.48 2.58
C GLU A 108 10.07 -15.97 2.38
N HIS A 109 10.10 -15.48 1.15
CA HIS A 109 9.88 -14.07 0.82
C HIS A 109 8.47 -13.61 1.21
N ARG A 110 7.46 -14.46 0.99
CA ARG A 110 6.08 -14.18 1.39
C ARG A 110 5.94 -14.06 2.90
N ALA A 111 6.56 -14.97 3.66
CA ALA A 111 6.54 -14.92 5.12
C ALA A 111 7.26 -13.67 5.65
N ALA A 112 8.44 -13.35 5.12
CA ALA A 112 9.20 -12.17 5.49
C ALA A 112 8.42 -10.87 5.19
N PHE A 113 7.82 -10.78 4.00
CA PHE A 113 6.97 -9.64 3.63
C PHE A 113 5.75 -9.53 4.55
N GLY A 114 5.04 -10.63 4.83
CA GLY A 114 3.89 -10.64 5.73
C GLY A 114 4.23 -10.15 7.14
N GLN A 115 5.37 -10.58 7.70
CA GLN A 115 5.85 -10.11 9.00
C GLN A 115 6.20 -8.61 8.97
N ALA A 116 6.90 -8.16 7.93
CA ALA A 116 7.25 -6.75 7.77
C ALA A 116 6.00 -5.87 7.60
N TYR A 117 5.02 -6.33 6.81
CA TYR A 117 3.73 -5.67 6.59
C TYR A 117 2.95 -5.52 7.89
N GLN A 118 2.85 -6.62 8.66
CA GLN A 118 2.20 -6.59 9.97
C GLN A 118 2.90 -5.62 10.92
N LYS A 119 4.23 -5.69 11.00
CA LYS A 119 5.01 -4.89 11.97
C LYS A 119 5.02 -3.40 11.64
N ARG A 120 5.10 -3.03 10.35
CA ARG A 120 5.43 -1.67 9.91
C ARG A 120 4.24 -0.90 9.37
N PHE A 121 3.15 -1.58 9.05
CA PHE A 121 1.96 -0.98 8.49
C PHE A 121 0.71 -1.28 9.32
N ILE A 122 0.31 -2.54 9.46
CA ILE A 122 -0.93 -2.92 10.15
C ILE A 122 -0.83 -2.64 11.66
N GLY A 123 0.24 -3.07 12.32
CA GLY A 123 0.43 -2.92 13.77
C GLY A 123 0.36 -1.47 14.25
N PRO A 124 1.07 -0.52 13.63
CA PRO A 124 0.93 0.89 13.99
C PRO A 124 -0.48 1.45 13.83
N LEU A 125 -1.23 1.04 12.80
CA LEU A 125 -2.64 1.43 12.65
C LEU A 125 -3.52 0.82 13.74
N GLN A 126 -3.32 -0.46 14.06
CA GLN A 126 -4.05 -1.13 15.16
C GLN A 126 -3.78 -0.43 16.50
N GLN A 127 -2.52 -0.05 16.75
CA GLN A 127 -2.16 0.67 17.97
C GLN A 127 -2.83 2.04 18.02
N LEU A 128 -2.83 2.80 16.92
CA LEU A 128 -3.52 4.09 16.83
C LEU A 128 -5.02 3.96 17.16
N ILE A 129 -5.70 2.94 16.61
CA ILE A 129 -7.12 2.69 16.91
C ILE A 129 -7.30 2.30 18.39
N ALA A 130 -6.42 1.44 18.93
CA ALA A 130 -6.48 1.02 20.34
C ALA A 130 -6.28 2.22 21.29
N ASP A 131 -5.34 3.09 20.99
CA ASP A 131 -5.08 4.31 21.76
C ASP A 131 -6.29 5.27 21.73
N GLY A 132 -6.92 5.44 20.57
CA GLY A 132 -8.14 6.22 20.42
C GLY A 132 -9.32 5.65 21.23
N VAL A 133 -9.47 4.34 21.26
CA VAL A 133 -10.45 3.67 22.13
C VAL A 133 -10.13 3.91 23.61
N ALA A 134 -8.87 3.75 24.02
CA ALA A 134 -8.45 3.95 25.41
C ALA A 134 -8.62 5.41 25.88
N GLN A 135 -8.52 6.37 24.98
CA GLN A 135 -8.72 7.80 25.25
C GLN A 135 -10.20 8.22 25.14
N GLY A 136 -11.10 7.30 24.77
CA GLY A 136 -12.52 7.59 24.62
C GLY A 136 -12.87 8.39 23.32
N GLU A 137 -11.95 8.50 22.39
CA GLU A 137 -12.19 9.15 21.09
C GLU A 137 -12.93 8.22 20.11
N PHE A 138 -12.68 6.92 20.20
CA PHE A 138 -13.31 5.91 19.36
C PHE A 138 -14.19 4.96 20.20
N VAL A 139 -15.22 4.44 19.57
CA VAL A 139 -16.06 3.39 20.18
C VAL A 139 -15.25 2.11 20.38
N PRO A 140 -15.50 1.34 21.47
CA PRO A 140 -14.75 0.12 21.75
C PRO A 140 -15.07 -0.98 20.75
N LYS A 141 -14.23 -1.11 19.74
CA LYS A 141 -14.25 -2.16 18.71
C LYS A 141 -12.85 -2.80 18.61
N ASP A 142 -12.81 -4.00 18.05
CA ASP A 142 -11.57 -4.70 17.76
C ASP A 142 -10.71 -3.88 16.77
N PRO A 143 -9.50 -3.43 17.15
CA PRO A 143 -8.63 -2.64 16.29
C PRO A 143 -8.27 -3.34 14.97
N GLU A 144 -8.14 -4.68 14.98
CA GLU A 144 -7.86 -5.44 13.77
C GLU A 144 -9.00 -5.33 12.77
N LEU A 145 -10.24 -5.55 13.23
CA LEU A 145 -11.43 -5.40 12.40
C LEU A 145 -11.54 -3.98 11.84
N VAL A 146 -11.33 -2.96 12.67
CA VAL A 146 -11.42 -1.55 12.28
C VAL A 146 -10.41 -1.20 11.19
N VAL A 147 -9.16 -1.67 11.32
CA VAL A 147 -8.11 -1.45 10.31
C VAL A 147 -8.47 -2.14 8.99
N TRP A 148 -8.95 -3.38 9.02
CA TRP A 148 -9.36 -4.07 7.80
C TRP A 148 -10.59 -3.43 7.12
N MET A 149 -11.54 -2.90 7.90
CA MET A 149 -12.67 -2.13 7.35
C MET A 149 -12.18 -0.84 6.67
N LEU A 150 -11.26 -0.09 7.31
CA LEU A 150 -10.66 1.10 6.74
C LEU A 150 -9.97 0.81 5.40
N LEU A 151 -9.08 -0.19 5.39
CA LEU A 151 -8.35 -0.57 4.18
C LEU A 151 -9.28 -1.07 3.07
N GLY A 152 -10.33 -1.84 3.42
CA GLY A 152 -11.35 -2.29 2.48
C GLY A 152 -12.11 -1.14 1.83
N MET A 153 -12.41 -0.08 2.60
CA MET A 153 -13.06 1.12 2.09
C MET A 153 -12.13 1.95 1.18
N LEU A 154 -10.84 2.06 1.52
CA LEU A 154 -9.86 2.85 0.77
C LEU A 154 -9.36 2.14 -0.48
N TYR A 155 -9.34 0.80 -0.48
CA TYR A 155 -8.74 -0.01 -1.54
C TYR A 155 -9.21 0.33 -2.96
N PRO A 156 -10.51 0.53 -3.26
CA PRO A 156 -10.98 0.87 -4.61
C PRO A 156 -10.38 2.15 -5.19
N PHE A 157 -9.87 3.03 -4.32
CA PHE A 157 -9.35 4.35 -4.67
C PHE A 157 -7.83 4.39 -4.82
N PHE A 158 -7.10 3.31 -4.48
CA PHE A 158 -5.65 3.27 -4.61
C PHE A 158 -5.16 3.09 -6.05
N ALA A 159 -5.96 2.51 -6.92
CA ALA A 159 -5.59 2.38 -8.31
C ALA A 159 -6.81 2.66 -9.21
N PRO A 160 -6.67 3.47 -10.25
CA PRO A 160 -7.75 3.66 -11.20
C PRO A 160 -8.04 2.34 -11.92
N SER A 161 -9.21 1.77 -11.68
CA SER A 161 -9.73 0.73 -12.55
C SER A 161 -10.32 1.37 -13.80
N ARG A 162 -10.11 0.76 -14.97
CA ARG A 162 -10.75 1.21 -16.21
C ARG A 162 -12.26 1.24 -16.00
N GLY A 163 -12.84 2.42 -15.86
CA GLY A 163 -14.30 2.64 -15.74
C GLY A 163 -14.85 2.84 -14.33
N ALA A 164 -14.08 2.77 -13.28
CA ALA A 164 -14.51 3.13 -11.93
C ALA A 164 -13.95 4.50 -11.54
N HIS A 165 -14.75 5.22 -10.78
CA HIS A 165 -14.54 6.57 -10.26
C HIS A 165 -13.07 6.99 -10.17
N ALA A 166 -12.78 8.09 -10.84
CA ALA A 166 -11.49 8.74 -10.97
C ALA A 166 -10.71 8.78 -9.65
N THR A 167 -9.40 8.89 -9.77
CA THR A 167 -8.45 9.30 -8.72
C THR A 167 -9.18 10.04 -7.61
N ALA A 168 -9.12 9.50 -6.38
CA ALA A 168 -9.74 10.19 -5.24
C ALA A 168 -9.17 11.62 -5.17
N GLU A 169 -9.99 12.59 -5.54
CA GLU A 169 -9.70 13.99 -5.28
C GLU A 169 -9.61 14.19 -3.76
N SER A 170 -8.94 15.22 -3.32
CA SER A 170 -8.76 15.51 -1.89
C SER A 170 -10.10 15.49 -1.12
N GLY A 171 -11.18 16.00 -1.73
CA GLY A 171 -12.52 15.96 -1.16
C GLY A 171 -13.06 14.54 -0.94
N THR A 172 -12.83 13.62 -1.88
CA THR A 172 -13.29 12.23 -1.74
C THR A 172 -12.61 11.51 -0.56
N VAL A 173 -11.33 11.79 -0.30
CA VAL A 173 -10.61 11.20 0.84
C VAL A 173 -11.18 11.71 2.16
N ASP A 174 -11.50 12.99 2.24
CA ASP A 174 -12.10 13.58 3.43
C ASP A 174 -13.52 13.05 3.68
N ASP A 175 -14.35 12.92 2.64
CA ASP A 175 -15.67 12.31 2.73
C ASP A 175 -15.61 10.85 3.22
N LEU A 176 -14.65 10.07 2.71
CA LEU A 176 -14.43 8.69 3.17
C LEU A 176 -14.06 8.64 4.65
N LEU A 177 -13.17 9.54 5.09
CA LEU A 177 -12.77 9.63 6.50
C LEU A 177 -13.92 10.10 7.39
N ASP A 178 -14.74 11.04 6.94
CA ASP A 178 -15.91 11.50 7.67
C ASP A 178 -16.94 10.37 7.83
N ILE A 179 -17.21 9.63 6.78
CA ILE A 179 -18.07 8.43 6.83
C ILE A 179 -17.49 7.38 7.78
N PHE A 180 -16.18 7.16 7.74
CA PHE A 180 -15.53 6.16 8.58
C PHE A 180 -15.57 6.55 10.07
N CYS A 181 -15.27 7.79 10.39
CA CYS A 181 -15.18 8.25 11.78
C CYS A 181 -16.54 8.55 12.41
N HIS A 182 -17.49 9.08 11.62
CA HIS A 182 -18.77 9.60 12.14
C HIS A 182 -19.99 8.81 11.62
N GLY A 183 -19.84 7.98 10.59
CA GLY A 183 -20.93 7.23 9.95
C GLY A 183 -21.76 8.07 8.99
N LEU A 184 -22.81 7.45 8.42
CA LEU A 184 -23.77 8.09 7.52
C LEU A 184 -25.00 8.63 8.25
N GLY A 185 -25.16 8.33 9.54
CA GLY A 185 -26.30 8.77 10.34
C GLY A 185 -26.27 10.28 10.54
N ARG A 186 -27.44 10.94 10.41
CA ARG A 186 -27.58 12.33 10.85
C ARG A 186 -27.51 12.34 12.38
N THR A 187 -26.53 12.98 12.94
CA THR A 187 -26.55 13.37 14.35
C THR A 187 -27.55 14.53 14.48
N ASP A 188 -28.62 14.30 15.21
CA ASP A 188 -29.59 15.34 15.60
C ASP A 188 -28.97 16.34 16.56
#